data_9fd619edd2322c0f55f0b783e41c16c3
#
_entry.id   9fd619edd2322c0f55f0b783e41c16c3
#
_cell.length_a   1.000
_cell.length_b   1.000
_cell.length_c   1.000
_cell.angle_alpha   90.00
_cell.angle_beta   90.00
_cell.angle_gamma   90.00
#
_symmetry.space_group_name_H-M   'P 1'
#
loop_
_entity.id
_entity.type
_entity.pdbx_description
1 polymer ?
#
loop_
_entity_poly.entity_id
_entity_poly.type
_entity_poly.pdbx_seq_one_letter_code
_entity_poly.pdbx_strand_id
1 'polypeptide(L)'
;MASGQDLDTLARLRRVRDRMDRDYARPLDIESLARSVHLSAGHLSRQFRLAYGESPYAYLITRRIERAMTLLRSTPATVTEVCFAVGYQSLGTFSTRFRELVGVSPSVYREQGAPFRAGMLPCIAKQLTRPIRKREARSGRTDLS
;
A
#
# COMPACT_ATOMS: atom_id res chain seq x y z
N MET A 1 24.58 -9.47 15.25
CA MET A 1 24.63 -8.03 15.42
C MET A 1 24.62 -7.32 14.09
N ALA A 2 23.85 -6.24 14.00
CA ALA A 2 23.80 -5.45 12.77
C ALA A 2 25.12 -4.70 12.59
N SER A 3 25.69 -4.76 11.39
CA SER A 3 26.86 -3.96 11.05
C SER A 3 26.45 -2.50 10.86
N GLY A 4 27.42 -1.58 10.82
CA GLY A 4 27.13 -0.19 10.50
C GLY A 4 26.44 -0.03 9.15
N GLN A 5 26.78 -0.91 8.21
CA GLN A 5 26.16 -0.94 6.88
C GLN A 5 24.68 -1.35 6.95
N ASP A 6 24.38 -2.30 7.83
CA ASP A 6 22.99 -2.74 8.02
C ASP A 6 22.15 -1.64 8.65
N LEU A 7 22.70 -0.91 9.61
CA LEU A 7 22.03 0.22 10.25
C LEU A 7 21.77 1.35 9.26
N ASP A 8 22.74 1.63 8.38
CA ASP A 8 22.58 2.62 7.32
C ASP A 8 21.47 2.22 6.34
N THR A 9 21.47 0.95 5.95
CA THR A 9 20.42 0.43 5.07
C THR A 9 19.06 0.55 5.72
N LEU A 10 18.92 0.18 6.99
CA LEU A 10 17.65 0.31 7.70
C LEU A 10 17.17 1.77 7.77
N ALA A 11 18.09 2.71 7.96
CA ALA A 11 17.77 4.12 7.98
C ALA A 11 17.24 4.59 6.61
N ARG A 12 17.86 4.11 5.53
CA ARG A 12 17.39 4.41 4.16
C ARG A 12 16.02 3.83 3.90
N LEU A 13 15.78 2.57 4.31
CA LEU A 13 14.47 1.93 4.16
C LEU A 13 13.39 2.68 4.93
N ARG A 14 13.71 3.16 6.12
CA ARG A 14 12.78 3.94 6.92
C ARG A 14 12.41 5.24 6.22
N ARG A 15 13.37 5.92 5.58
CA ARG A 15 13.08 7.13 4.81
C ARG A 15 12.15 6.85 3.63
N VAL A 16 12.35 5.72 2.96
CA VAL A 16 11.45 5.30 1.86
C VAL A 16 10.04 5.07 2.39
N ARG A 17 9.92 4.35 3.49
CA ARG A 17 8.62 4.06 4.11
C ARG A 17 7.92 5.36 4.54
N ASP A 18 8.64 6.26 5.19
CA ASP A 18 8.08 7.53 5.64
C ASP A 18 7.60 8.37 4.45
N ARG A 19 8.34 8.34 3.35
CA ARG A 19 7.91 9.04 2.13
C ARG A 19 6.64 8.43 1.56
N MET A 20 6.53 7.11 1.54
CA MET A 20 5.31 6.44 1.08
C MET A 20 4.13 6.76 1.98
N ASP A 21 4.33 6.79 3.29
CA ASP A 21 3.28 7.13 4.25
C ASP A 21 2.79 8.57 4.06
N ARG A 22 3.69 9.48 3.71
CA ARG A 22 3.34 10.88 3.51
C ARG A 22 2.73 11.14 2.14
N ASP A 23 3.30 10.51 1.11
CA ASP A 23 2.96 10.81 -0.29
C ASP A 23 2.21 9.67 -0.99
N TYR A 24 1.49 8.84 -0.23
CA TYR A 24 0.82 7.67 -0.80
C TYR A 24 -0.16 8.02 -1.92
N ALA A 25 -0.74 9.21 -1.89
CA ALA A 25 -1.70 9.66 -2.89
C ALA A 25 -1.06 10.16 -4.18
N ARG A 26 0.26 10.28 -4.20
CA ARG A 26 0.99 10.74 -5.38
C ARG A 26 1.48 9.56 -6.21
N PRO A 27 1.78 9.78 -7.51
CA PRO A 27 2.43 8.75 -8.30
C PRO A 27 3.82 8.50 -7.73
N LEU A 28 4.04 7.33 -7.15
CA LEU A 28 5.33 6.92 -6.63
C LEU A 28 5.79 5.70 -7.41
N ASP A 29 7.03 5.74 -7.91
CA ASP A 29 7.63 4.59 -8.56
C ASP A 29 8.87 4.13 -7.80
N ILE A 30 9.16 2.84 -7.91
CA ILE A 30 10.24 2.21 -7.15
C ILE A 30 11.61 2.80 -7.50
N GLU A 31 11.81 3.15 -8.77
CA GLU A 31 13.09 3.69 -9.21
C GLU A 31 13.37 5.06 -8.60
N SER A 32 12.35 5.92 -8.56
CA SER A 32 12.45 7.23 -7.93
C SER A 32 12.71 7.11 -6.43
N LEU A 33 12.00 6.20 -5.77
CA LEU A 33 12.21 5.95 -4.34
C LEU A 33 13.62 5.46 -4.06
N ALA A 34 14.09 4.51 -4.85
CA ALA A 34 15.44 3.95 -4.70
C ALA A 34 16.51 5.03 -4.92
N ARG A 35 16.32 5.84 -5.95
CA ARG A 35 17.25 6.93 -6.28
C ARG A 35 17.37 7.92 -5.13
N SER A 36 16.26 8.22 -4.47
CA SER A 36 16.24 9.19 -3.37
C SER A 36 17.10 8.75 -2.17
N VAL A 37 17.39 7.47 -2.06
CA VAL A 37 18.21 6.92 -0.98
C VAL A 37 19.48 6.24 -1.51
N HIS A 38 19.83 6.51 -2.77
CA HIS A 38 21.05 6.01 -3.41
C HIS A 38 21.14 4.48 -3.46
N LEU A 39 20.02 3.83 -3.74
CA LEU A 39 19.95 2.39 -3.96
C LEU A 39 19.42 2.11 -5.36
N SER A 40 19.72 0.91 -5.88
CA SER A 40 19.04 0.44 -7.08
C SER A 40 17.63 -0.03 -6.73
N ALA A 41 16.73 -0.04 -7.72
CA ALA A 41 15.37 -0.50 -7.51
C ALA A 41 15.33 -1.94 -7.00
N GLY A 42 16.15 -2.83 -7.59
CA GLY A 42 16.22 -4.22 -7.16
C GLY A 42 16.75 -4.38 -5.74
N HIS A 43 17.77 -3.61 -5.39
CA HIS A 43 18.33 -3.66 -4.05
C HIS A 43 17.33 -3.14 -3.02
N LEU A 44 16.67 -2.03 -3.33
CA LEU A 44 15.62 -1.49 -2.46
C LEU A 44 14.52 -2.53 -2.24
N SER A 45 14.01 -3.14 -3.30
CA SER A 45 12.93 -4.13 -3.19
C SER A 45 13.32 -5.31 -2.30
N ARG A 46 14.52 -5.84 -2.49
CA ARG A 46 15.00 -6.98 -1.69
C ARG A 46 15.17 -6.60 -0.23
N GLN A 47 15.81 -5.48 0.05
CA GLN A 47 16.07 -5.04 1.42
C GLN A 47 14.79 -4.64 2.14
N PHE A 48 13.87 -3.98 1.44
CA PHE A 48 12.60 -3.59 2.01
C PHE A 48 11.79 -4.84 2.42
N ARG A 49 11.76 -5.85 1.54
CA ARG A 49 11.07 -7.11 1.83
C ARG A 49 11.68 -7.84 3.02
N LEU A 50 13.00 -7.86 3.12
CA LEU A 50 13.69 -8.47 4.26
C LEU A 50 13.37 -7.75 5.56
N ALA A 51 13.34 -6.42 5.53
CA ALA A 51 13.13 -5.62 6.74
C ALA A 51 11.66 -5.58 7.18
N TYR A 52 10.73 -5.50 6.23
CA TYR A 52 9.32 -5.26 6.54
C TYR A 52 8.38 -6.40 6.13
N GLY A 53 8.91 -7.46 5.54
CA GLY A 53 8.11 -8.62 5.17
C GLY A 53 7.30 -8.48 3.91
N GLU A 54 7.32 -7.33 3.26
CA GLU A 54 6.61 -7.09 2.00
C GLU A 54 7.37 -6.08 1.15
N SER A 55 7.06 -6.08 -0.14
CA SER A 55 7.72 -5.16 -1.08
C SER A 55 7.23 -3.73 -0.89
N PRO A 56 7.97 -2.75 -1.41
CA PRO A 56 7.48 -1.36 -1.41
C PRO A 56 6.13 -1.19 -2.08
N TYR A 57 5.91 -1.88 -3.21
CA TYR A 57 4.64 -1.79 -3.91
C TYR A 57 3.47 -2.31 -3.06
N ALA A 58 3.64 -3.48 -2.45
CA ALA A 58 2.61 -4.05 -1.58
C ALA A 58 2.31 -3.13 -0.41
N TYR A 59 3.33 -2.53 0.17
CA TYR A 59 3.19 -1.57 1.25
C TYR A 59 2.35 -0.37 0.81
N LEU A 60 2.65 0.20 -0.35
CA LEU A 60 1.92 1.35 -0.88
C LEU A 60 0.45 1.03 -1.10
N ILE A 61 0.16 -0.12 -1.72
CA ILE A 61 -1.23 -0.55 -1.96
C ILE A 61 -1.98 -0.68 -0.63
N THR A 62 -1.35 -1.29 0.36
CA THR A 62 -1.94 -1.44 1.70
C THR A 62 -2.29 -0.08 2.31
N ARG A 63 -1.36 0.88 2.24
CA ARG A 63 -1.59 2.21 2.79
C ARG A 63 -2.75 2.92 2.09
N ARG A 64 -2.81 2.84 0.78
CA ARG A 64 -3.91 3.44 0.01
C ARG A 64 -5.26 2.85 0.38
N ILE A 65 -5.33 1.53 0.50
CA ILE A 65 -6.60 0.86 0.84
C ILE A 65 -7.00 1.17 2.28
N GLU A 66 -6.07 1.17 3.22
CA GLU A 66 -6.35 1.55 4.61
C GLU A 66 -6.92 2.97 4.70
N ARG A 67 -6.33 3.90 3.95
CA ARG A 67 -6.82 5.27 3.93
C ARG A 67 -8.20 5.37 3.30
N ALA A 68 -8.43 4.59 2.22
CA ALA A 68 -9.76 4.53 1.60
C ALA A 68 -10.81 4.04 2.58
N MET A 69 -10.50 2.99 3.35
CA MET A 69 -11.42 2.48 4.37
C MET A 69 -11.80 3.57 5.37
N THR A 70 -10.82 4.33 5.83
CA THR A 70 -11.08 5.45 6.75
C THR A 70 -11.99 6.51 6.12
N LEU A 71 -11.69 6.90 4.89
CA LEU A 71 -12.49 7.93 4.19
C LEU A 71 -13.91 7.46 3.91
N LEU A 72 -14.09 6.19 3.54
CA LEU A 72 -15.42 5.64 3.30
C LEU A 72 -16.26 5.61 4.57
N ARG A 73 -15.66 5.41 5.73
CA ARG A 73 -16.38 5.38 7.00
C ARG A 73 -16.66 6.76 7.58
N SER A 74 -15.74 7.69 7.39
CA SER A 74 -15.74 8.95 8.14
C SER A 74 -16.13 10.18 7.34
N THR A 75 -16.34 10.04 6.02
CA THR A 75 -16.69 11.18 5.16
C THR A 75 -17.84 10.83 4.23
N PRO A 76 -18.58 11.83 3.70
CA PRO A 76 -19.62 11.61 2.70
C PRO A 76 -19.08 11.51 1.27
N ALA A 77 -17.76 11.51 1.09
CA ALA A 77 -17.14 11.45 -0.24
C ALA A 77 -17.62 10.23 -1.01
N THR A 78 -17.86 10.39 -2.31
CA THR A 78 -18.26 9.27 -3.16
C THR A 78 -17.12 8.27 -3.29
N VAL A 79 -17.45 7.03 -3.69
CA VAL A 79 -16.43 6.01 -3.94
C VAL A 79 -15.42 6.52 -4.97
N THR A 80 -15.88 7.19 -6.02
CA THR A 80 -15.01 7.77 -7.04
C THR A 80 -14.08 8.82 -6.45
N GLU A 81 -14.62 9.71 -5.61
CA GLU A 81 -13.78 10.71 -4.94
C GLU A 81 -12.73 10.08 -4.03
N VAL A 82 -13.10 9.05 -3.29
CA VAL A 82 -12.15 8.31 -2.44
C VAL A 82 -11.06 7.66 -3.28
N CYS A 83 -11.45 7.04 -4.40
CA CYS A 83 -10.51 6.41 -5.34
C CYS A 83 -9.39 7.38 -5.74
N PHE A 84 -9.75 8.57 -6.19
CA PHE A 84 -8.76 9.55 -6.61
C PHE A 84 -8.01 10.16 -5.43
N ALA A 85 -8.69 10.36 -4.31
CA ALA A 85 -8.05 10.92 -3.10
C ALA A 85 -6.93 10.05 -2.57
N VAL A 86 -7.01 8.72 -2.75
CA VAL A 86 -5.96 7.81 -2.26
C VAL A 86 -4.93 7.46 -3.33
N GLY A 87 -5.00 8.11 -4.51
CA GLY A 87 -3.95 8.00 -5.51
C GLY A 87 -4.20 7.04 -6.65
N TYR A 88 -5.38 6.44 -6.74
CA TYR A 88 -5.76 5.62 -7.89
C TYR A 88 -6.25 6.51 -9.02
N GLN A 89 -5.94 6.12 -10.25
CA GLN A 89 -6.39 6.85 -11.44
C GLN A 89 -7.56 6.16 -12.12
N SER A 90 -7.88 4.94 -11.73
CA SER A 90 -8.93 4.13 -12.33
C SER A 90 -9.82 3.57 -11.24
N LEU A 91 -11.12 3.82 -11.35
CA LEU A 91 -12.10 3.27 -10.41
C LEU A 91 -12.13 1.75 -10.46
N GLY A 92 -11.96 1.16 -11.65
CA GLY A 92 -11.91 -0.29 -11.80
C GLY A 92 -10.76 -0.93 -11.06
N THR A 93 -9.56 -0.37 -11.20
CA THR A 93 -8.38 -0.86 -10.49
C THR A 93 -8.56 -0.72 -8.99
N PHE A 94 -9.04 0.43 -8.53
CA PHE A 94 -9.30 0.67 -7.12
C PHE A 94 -10.29 -0.35 -6.55
N SER A 95 -11.43 -0.51 -7.22
CA SER A 95 -12.49 -1.42 -6.74
C SER A 95 -12.00 -2.86 -6.67
N THR A 96 -11.23 -3.29 -7.67
CA THR A 96 -10.66 -4.64 -7.69
C THR A 96 -9.70 -4.85 -6.52
N ARG A 97 -8.76 -3.92 -6.33
CA ARG A 97 -7.81 -4.01 -5.21
C ARG A 97 -8.51 -3.97 -3.86
N PHE A 98 -9.47 -3.07 -3.73
CA PHE A 98 -10.22 -2.95 -2.48
C PHE A 98 -10.92 -4.28 -2.15
N ARG A 99 -11.62 -4.86 -3.12
CA ARG A 99 -12.32 -6.12 -2.92
C ARG A 99 -11.37 -7.26 -2.58
N GLU A 100 -10.22 -7.32 -3.24
CA GLU A 100 -9.22 -8.36 -2.98
C GLU A 100 -8.68 -8.29 -1.56
N LEU A 101 -8.47 -7.09 -1.04
CA LEU A 101 -7.84 -6.91 0.26
C LEU A 101 -8.83 -6.84 1.40
N VAL A 102 -10.00 -6.27 1.17
CA VAL A 102 -11.01 -6.07 2.21
C VAL A 102 -12.07 -7.17 2.20
N GLY A 103 -12.30 -7.79 1.04
CA GLY A 103 -13.28 -8.87 0.90
C GLY A 103 -14.62 -8.44 0.33
N VAL A 104 -14.91 -7.14 0.32
CA VAL A 104 -16.15 -6.60 -0.24
C VAL A 104 -15.82 -5.34 -1.04
N SER A 105 -16.76 -4.91 -1.90
CA SER A 105 -16.57 -3.69 -2.69
C SER A 105 -16.58 -2.46 -1.78
N PRO A 106 -16.03 -1.34 -2.27
CA PRO A 106 -16.06 -0.09 -1.49
C PRO A 106 -17.47 0.35 -1.10
N SER A 107 -18.45 0.20 -2.00
CA SER A 107 -19.84 0.57 -1.72
C SER A 107 -20.44 -0.28 -0.62
N VAL A 108 -20.23 -1.59 -0.70
CA VAL A 108 -20.72 -2.54 0.30
C VAL A 108 -20.05 -2.27 1.65
N TYR A 109 -18.75 -2.01 1.63
CA TYR A 109 -18.02 -1.69 2.86
C TYR A 109 -18.61 -0.46 3.55
N ARG A 110 -18.92 0.59 2.79
CA ARG A 110 -19.55 1.79 3.34
C ARG A 110 -20.90 1.49 3.97
N GLU A 111 -21.73 0.69 3.31
CA GLU A 111 -23.07 0.33 3.79
C GLU A 111 -23.01 -0.50 5.07
N GLN A 112 -22.01 -1.39 5.17
CA GLN A 112 -21.83 -2.22 6.35
C GLN A 112 -21.42 -1.41 7.58
N GLY A 113 -20.71 -0.32 7.37
CA GLY A 113 -20.40 0.64 8.42
C GLY A 113 -19.57 0.10 9.59
N ALA A 114 -19.85 0.64 10.77
CA ALA A 114 -19.06 0.45 11.98
C ALA A 114 -18.88 -1.00 12.48
N PRO A 115 -19.88 -1.91 12.36
CA PRO A 115 -19.76 -3.24 12.98
C PRO A 115 -18.59 -4.08 12.52
N PHE A 116 -18.08 -3.80 11.33
CA PHE A 116 -16.98 -4.59 10.76
C PHE A 116 -15.60 -4.20 11.25
N ARG A 117 -15.45 -3.02 11.82
CA ARG A 117 -14.13 -2.48 12.13
C ARG A 117 -13.31 -3.31 13.10
N ALA A 118 -13.89 -3.67 14.22
CA ALA A 118 -13.16 -4.35 15.28
C ALA A 118 -12.81 -5.79 14.92
N GLY A 119 -13.73 -6.50 14.25
CA GLY A 119 -13.53 -7.91 13.93
C GLY A 119 -12.72 -8.14 12.65
N MET A 120 -12.76 -7.19 11.71
CA MET A 120 -12.14 -7.38 10.40
C MET A 120 -10.71 -6.89 10.29
N LEU A 121 -10.30 -5.94 11.13
CA LEU A 121 -8.94 -5.40 11.04
C LEU A 121 -7.84 -6.47 11.08
N PRO A 122 -7.86 -7.43 12.01
CA PRO A 122 -6.85 -8.49 12.00
C PRO A 122 -6.94 -9.39 10.79
N CYS A 123 -8.15 -9.69 10.33
CA CYS A 123 -8.36 -10.52 9.14
C CYS A 123 -7.90 -9.82 7.88
N ILE A 124 -8.19 -8.52 7.78
CA ILE A 124 -7.76 -7.69 6.66
C ILE A 124 -6.24 -7.63 6.61
N ALA A 125 -5.59 -7.42 7.74
CA ALA A 125 -4.14 -7.38 7.82
C ALA A 125 -3.51 -8.67 7.30
N LYS A 126 -4.08 -9.82 7.61
CA LYS A 126 -3.61 -11.11 7.12
C LYS A 126 -3.82 -11.25 5.62
N GLN A 127 -4.95 -10.77 5.12
CA GLN A 127 -5.26 -10.81 3.69
C GLN A 127 -4.39 -9.85 2.90
N LEU A 128 -4.05 -8.70 3.48
CA LEU A 128 -3.22 -7.71 2.83
C LEU A 128 -1.82 -8.24 2.52
N THR A 129 -1.27 -9.08 3.37
CA THR A 129 0.09 -9.58 3.17
C THR A 129 0.19 -10.74 2.19
N ARG A 130 -0.80 -11.63 2.14
CA ARG A 130 -0.73 -12.83 1.30
C ARG A 130 -1.09 -12.63 -0.16
N PRO A 131 -2.28 -12.08 -0.48
CA PRO A 131 -2.66 -11.91 -1.89
C PRO A 131 -1.78 -10.91 -2.62
N ILE A 132 -1.34 -9.87 -1.94
CA ILE A 132 -0.52 -8.83 -2.54
C ILE A 132 0.79 -9.39 -3.08
N ARG A 133 1.43 -10.29 -2.36
CA ARG A 133 2.70 -10.89 -2.81
C ARG A 133 2.59 -11.57 -4.16
N LYS A 134 1.49 -12.27 -4.39
CA LYS A 134 1.27 -12.97 -5.66
C LYS A 134 0.95 -12.01 -6.80
N ARG A 135 0.17 -10.98 -6.49
CA ARG A 135 -0.29 -10.06 -7.53
C ARG A 135 0.71 -9.01 -7.88
N GLU A 136 1.55 -8.66 -6.95
CA GLU A 136 2.62 -7.71 -7.22
C GLU A 136 3.50 -8.18 -8.36
N ALA A 137 3.79 -9.46 -8.44
CA ALA A 137 4.59 -10.02 -9.51
C ALA A 137 3.96 -9.79 -10.89
N ARG A 138 2.65 -9.62 -10.96
CA ARG A 138 1.94 -9.41 -12.21
C ARG A 138 1.64 -7.95 -12.51
N SER A 139 1.31 -7.15 -11.50
CA SER A 139 0.80 -5.81 -11.73
C SER A 139 1.75 -4.70 -11.33
N GLY A 140 2.82 -5.02 -10.68
CA GLY A 140 3.80 -4.02 -10.27
C GLY A 140 4.41 -3.24 -11.44
N ARG A 141 4.39 -3.82 -12.63
CA ARG A 141 4.89 -3.15 -13.82
C ARG A 141 3.93 -2.09 -14.37
N THR A 142 2.67 -2.20 -14.03
CA THR A 142 1.65 -1.32 -14.60
C THR A 142 1.35 -0.12 -13.72
N ASP A 143 1.36 -0.34 -12.41
CA ASP A 143 0.88 0.69 -11.49
C ASP A 143 1.96 1.64 -10.97
N LEU A 144 3.23 1.29 -11.14
CA LEU A 144 4.34 2.15 -10.70
C LEU A 144 5.12 2.78 -11.84
N SER A 145 4.72 2.54 -13.07
CA SER A 145 5.35 3.14 -14.25
C SER A 145 4.64 4.43 -14.65
#